data_bad80a1a11f9094b4518fc52b4d02936
#
_entry.id   bad80a1a11f9094b4518fc52b4d02936
#
_cell.length_a   1.000
_cell.length_b   1.000
_cell.length_c   1.000
_cell.angle_alpha   90.00
_cell.angle_beta   90.00
_cell.angle_gamma   90.00
#
_symmetry.space_group_name_H-M   'P 1'
#
loop_
_entity.id
_entity.type
_entity.pdbx_description
1 polymer ?
#
loop_
_entity_poly.entity_id
_entity_poly.type
_entity_poly.pdbx_seq_one_letter_code
_entity_poly.pdbx_strand_id
1 'polypeptide(L)'
;MSLNRSEQRVFDYLQSHLEERHYWQGKFQRLSKSADDERFAIEQLESDLWRYYLERSEVVSPFKEAAAAEGLKRTSMKNLAELLMRLWTEPKPKKKPAFTE
;
A
#
# COMPACT_ATOMS: atom_id res chain seq x y z
N MET A 1 3.98 8.62 -11.34
CA MET A 1 4.28 8.38 -9.92
C MET A 1 5.36 7.34 -9.80
N SER A 2 6.36 7.62 -9.02
CA SER A 2 7.47 6.70 -8.84
C SER A 2 7.48 6.14 -7.44
N LEU A 3 7.79 4.88 -7.34
CA LEU A 3 7.93 4.24 -6.03
C LEU A 3 9.39 4.33 -5.61
N ASN A 4 9.64 4.53 -4.32
CA ASN A 4 11.00 4.46 -3.83
C ASN A 4 11.42 2.99 -3.72
N ARG A 5 12.66 2.71 -3.35
CA ARG A 5 13.14 1.34 -3.32
C ARG A 5 12.35 0.44 -2.38
N SER A 6 12.01 0.94 -1.22
CA SER A 6 11.26 0.14 -0.25
C SER A 6 9.85 -0.13 -0.75
N GLU A 7 9.23 0.88 -1.33
CA GLU A 7 7.89 0.73 -1.89
C GLU A 7 7.91 -0.28 -3.04
N GLN A 8 8.92 -0.21 -3.89
CA GLN A 8 9.02 -1.11 -5.02
C GLN A 8 9.19 -2.56 -4.55
N ARG A 9 9.97 -2.76 -3.49
CA ARG A 9 10.16 -4.11 -2.95
C ARG A 9 8.84 -4.68 -2.45
N VAL A 10 8.07 -3.87 -1.73
CA VAL A 10 6.79 -4.34 -1.22
C VAL A 10 5.86 -4.65 -2.38
N PHE A 11 5.81 -3.75 -3.36
CA PHE A 11 4.96 -3.95 -4.51
C PHE A 11 5.29 -5.25 -5.23
N ASP A 12 6.58 -5.49 -5.51
CA ASP A 12 7.02 -6.69 -6.21
C ASP A 12 6.71 -7.95 -5.40
N TYR A 13 6.89 -7.87 -4.11
CA TYR A 13 6.61 -9.00 -3.23
C TYR A 13 5.12 -9.34 -3.27
N LEU A 14 4.26 -8.35 -3.22
CA LEU A 14 2.83 -8.58 -3.26
C LEU A 14 2.39 -9.12 -4.61
N GLN A 15 3.05 -8.72 -5.69
CA GLN A 15 2.74 -9.26 -7.00
C GLN A 15 3.11 -10.72 -7.12
N SER A 16 4.12 -11.15 -6.38
CA SER A 16 4.60 -12.53 -6.45
C SER A 16 3.95 -13.47 -5.45
N HIS A 17 3.28 -12.94 -4.45
CA HIS A 17 2.74 -13.76 -3.36
C HIS A 17 1.24 -13.54 -3.27
N LEU A 18 0.49 -14.42 -3.89
CA LEU A 18 -0.94 -14.27 -4.05
C LEU A 18 -1.69 -14.12 -2.74
N GLU A 19 -1.32 -14.89 -1.73
CA GLU A 19 -2.01 -14.82 -0.45
C GLU A 19 -1.81 -13.48 0.23
N GLU A 20 -0.59 -12.95 0.15
CA GLU A 20 -0.29 -11.65 0.71
C GLU A 20 -1.06 -10.57 -0.04
N ARG A 21 -1.09 -10.70 -1.35
CA ARG A 21 -1.80 -9.74 -2.18
C ARG A 21 -3.29 -9.73 -1.85
N HIS A 22 -3.89 -10.91 -1.68
CA HIS A 22 -5.31 -11.00 -1.36
C HIS A 22 -5.62 -10.36 0.00
N TYR A 23 -4.76 -10.57 0.97
CA TYR A 23 -4.93 -9.97 2.28
C TYR A 23 -4.95 -8.44 2.16
N TRP A 24 -3.99 -7.88 1.45
CA TRP A 24 -3.88 -6.45 1.31
C TRP A 24 -4.99 -5.86 0.44
N GLN A 25 -5.39 -6.58 -0.60
CA GLN A 25 -6.51 -6.14 -1.42
C GLN A 25 -7.77 -6.01 -0.58
N GLY A 26 -8.03 -7.00 0.27
CA GLY A 26 -9.19 -6.95 1.14
C GLY A 26 -9.12 -5.80 2.13
N LYS A 27 -7.93 -5.55 2.67
CA LYS A 27 -7.73 -4.49 3.63
C LYS A 27 -7.95 -3.12 2.98
N PHE A 28 -7.41 -2.91 1.78
CA PHE A 28 -7.59 -1.66 1.05
C PHE A 28 -9.07 -1.45 0.72
N GLN A 29 -9.74 -2.50 0.30
CA GLN A 29 -11.16 -2.39 -0.05
C GLN A 29 -12.01 -2.05 1.16
N ARG A 30 -11.73 -2.68 2.29
CA ARG A 30 -12.49 -2.41 3.51
C ARG A 30 -12.29 -0.97 3.98
N LEU A 31 -11.05 -0.51 3.98
CA LEU A 31 -10.79 0.85 4.41
C LEU A 31 -11.35 1.87 3.44
N SER A 32 -11.30 1.58 2.16
CA SER A 32 -11.86 2.47 1.17
C SER A 32 -13.35 2.66 1.37
N LYS A 33 -14.06 1.59 1.73
CA LYS A 33 -15.48 1.68 1.93
C LYS A 33 -15.86 2.33 3.25
N SER A 34 -15.07 2.12 4.27
CA SER A 34 -15.44 2.61 5.60
C SER A 34 -14.95 4.01 5.90
N ALA A 35 -13.95 4.49 5.19
CA ALA A 35 -13.41 5.80 5.47
C ALA A 35 -14.17 6.87 4.70
N ASP A 36 -14.50 7.95 5.37
CA ASP A 36 -15.17 9.04 4.71
C ASP A 36 -14.20 9.81 3.84
N ASP A 37 -12.95 9.86 4.25
CA ASP A 37 -11.93 10.63 3.56
C ASP A 37 -10.88 9.67 3.03
N GLU A 38 -10.67 9.66 1.75
CA GLU A 38 -9.68 8.80 1.13
C GLU A 38 -8.29 9.10 1.64
N ARG A 39 -8.00 10.35 1.95
CA ARG A 39 -6.71 10.73 2.47
C ARG A 39 -6.44 10.04 3.81
N PHE A 40 -7.44 9.97 4.65
CA PHE A 40 -7.30 9.31 5.95
C PHE A 40 -7.01 7.82 5.74
N ALA A 41 -7.71 7.19 4.81
CA ALA A 41 -7.48 5.78 4.51
C ALA A 41 -6.06 5.56 4.00
N ILE A 42 -5.57 6.43 3.15
CA ILE A 42 -4.22 6.32 2.62
C ILE A 42 -3.18 6.48 3.73
N GLU A 43 -3.39 7.41 4.64
CA GLU A 43 -2.46 7.61 5.74
C GLU A 43 -2.40 6.38 6.64
N GLN A 44 -3.56 5.80 6.90
CA GLN A 44 -3.62 4.60 7.72
C GLN A 44 -2.90 3.44 7.03
N LEU A 45 -3.13 3.29 5.73
CA LEU A 45 -2.52 2.22 4.98
C LEU A 45 -1.02 2.42 4.81
N GLU A 46 -0.59 3.67 4.72
CA GLU A 46 0.85 3.95 4.67
C GLU A 46 1.54 3.46 5.94
N SER A 47 0.96 3.75 7.08
CA SER A 47 1.49 3.29 8.35
C SER A 47 1.53 1.78 8.41
N ASP A 48 0.46 1.15 7.96
CA ASP A 48 0.37 -0.31 8.00
C ASP A 48 1.37 -0.96 7.05
N LEU A 49 1.59 -0.36 5.89
CA LEU A 49 2.57 -0.88 4.93
C LEU A 49 3.98 -0.75 5.48
N TRP A 50 4.28 0.34 6.17
CA TRP A 50 5.60 0.51 6.76
C TRP A 50 5.84 -0.54 7.85
N ARG A 51 4.83 -0.80 8.66
CA ARG A 51 4.93 -1.80 9.71
C ARG A 51 5.13 -3.19 9.08
N TYR A 52 4.42 -3.46 8.00
CA TYR A 52 4.57 -4.71 7.26
C TYR A 52 6.00 -4.84 6.73
N TYR A 53 6.55 -3.77 6.17
CA TYR A 53 7.91 -3.78 5.66
C TYR A 53 8.90 -4.08 6.78
N LEU A 54 8.73 -3.47 7.94
CA LEU A 54 9.62 -3.74 9.07
C LEU A 54 9.54 -5.20 9.50
N GLU A 55 8.34 -5.72 9.56
CA GLU A 55 8.13 -7.09 9.98
C GLU A 55 8.77 -8.06 9.01
N ARG A 56 8.57 -7.84 7.73
CA ARG A 56 9.15 -8.72 6.72
C ARG A 56 10.67 -8.59 6.65
N SER A 57 11.20 -7.44 6.98
CA SER A 57 12.63 -7.23 6.96
C SER A 57 13.39 -8.10 7.95
N GLU A 58 12.69 -8.60 8.93
CA GLU A 58 13.35 -9.44 9.92
C GLU A 58 13.44 -10.89 9.50
N VAL A 59 12.56 -11.34 8.64
CA VAL A 59 12.45 -12.77 8.38
C VAL A 59 12.38 -13.20 6.93
N VAL A 60 12.09 -12.30 6.01
CA VAL A 60 11.79 -12.71 4.64
C VAL A 60 12.69 -12.06 3.62
N SER A 61 13.24 -12.84 2.69
CA SER A 61 13.95 -12.30 1.53
C SER A 61 12.93 -11.78 0.54
N PRO A 62 13.21 -10.72 -0.19
CA PRO A 62 14.51 -10.00 -0.22
C PRO A 62 14.59 -8.88 0.80
N PHE A 63 13.56 -8.70 1.63
CA PHE A 63 13.53 -7.60 2.59
C PHE A 63 14.67 -7.69 3.60
N LYS A 64 14.96 -8.91 4.04
CA LYS A 64 16.00 -9.11 5.05
C LYS A 64 17.34 -8.66 4.54
N GLU A 65 17.69 -9.06 3.34
CA GLU A 65 18.99 -8.70 2.76
C GLU A 65 19.06 -7.21 2.46
N ALA A 66 17.97 -6.63 2.00
CA ALA A 66 17.94 -5.22 1.71
C ALA A 66 18.11 -4.40 2.98
N ALA A 67 17.48 -4.81 4.06
CA ALA A 67 17.61 -4.12 5.33
C ALA A 67 19.04 -4.21 5.85
N ALA A 68 19.67 -5.37 5.69
CA ALA A 68 21.04 -5.54 6.12
C ALA A 68 21.99 -4.66 5.32
N ALA A 69 21.75 -4.52 4.03
CA ALA A 69 22.61 -3.76 3.16
C ALA A 69 22.39 -2.25 3.26
N GLU A 70 21.17 -1.83 3.42
CA GLU A 70 20.81 -0.41 3.34
C GLU A 70 20.45 0.21 4.67
N GLY A 71 20.24 -0.60 5.68
CA GLY A 71 19.76 -0.12 6.96
C GLY A 71 18.26 0.07 6.94
N LEU A 72 17.68 0.14 8.12
CA LEU A 72 16.26 0.32 8.22
C LEU A 72 15.96 1.77 8.55
N LYS A 73 15.90 2.60 7.55
CA LYS A 73 15.54 3.95 7.74
C LYS A 73 14.10 4.10 7.36
N ARG A 74 13.37 4.87 8.09
CA ARG A 74 11.97 5.13 7.79
C ARG A 74 11.88 5.73 6.39
N THR A 75 11.14 5.10 5.53
CA THR A 75 10.88 5.65 4.21
C THR A 75 9.38 5.74 4.02
N SER A 76 8.96 6.61 3.14
CA SER A 76 7.54 6.81 2.89
C SER A 76 6.96 5.61 2.16
N MET A 77 5.76 5.22 2.53
CA MET A 77 4.99 4.23 1.80
C MET A 77 3.76 4.89 1.17
N LYS A 78 3.76 6.21 1.13
CA LYS A 78 2.61 6.95 0.65
C LYS A 78 2.30 6.71 -0.82
N ASN A 79 3.32 6.75 -1.66
CA ASN A 79 3.10 6.55 -3.09
C ASN A 79 2.61 5.14 -3.37
N LEU A 80 3.11 4.17 -2.62
CA LEU A 80 2.64 2.80 -2.76
C LEU A 80 1.18 2.70 -2.31
N ALA A 81 0.84 3.33 -1.18
CA ALA A 81 -0.53 3.27 -0.70
C ALA A 81 -1.48 3.90 -1.73
N GLU A 82 -1.08 5.00 -2.32
CA GLU A 82 -1.90 5.65 -3.33
C GLU A 82 -2.06 4.78 -4.57
N LEU A 83 -0.99 4.16 -5.01
CA LEU A 83 -1.01 3.30 -6.17
C LEU A 83 -1.92 2.10 -5.94
N LEU A 84 -1.77 1.45 -4.80
CA LEU A 84 -2.57 0.25 -4.50
C LEU A 84 -4.04 0.61 -4.29
N MET A 85 -4.31 1.78 -3.72
CA MET A 85 -5.68 2.22 -3.60
C MET A 85 -6.31 2.36 -4.98
N ARG A 86 -5.58 2.90 -5.93
CA ARG A 86 -6.07 3.08 -7.27
C ARG A 86 -6.26 1.74 -8.00
N LEU A 87 -5.34 0.81 -7.78
CA LEU A 87 -5.39 -0.48 -8.46
C LEU A 87 -6.43 -1.41 -7.88
N TRP A 88 -6.64 -1.36 -6.58
CA TRP A 88 -7.41 -2.39 -5.90
C TRP A 88 -8.79 -1.94 -5.44
N THR A 89 -9.12 -0.67 -5.60
CA THR A 89 -10.45 -0.21 -5.23
C THR A 89 -11.03 0.58 -6.38
N GLU A 90 -12.33 0.76 -6.37
CA GLU A 90 -12.94 1.56 -7.39
C GLU A 90 -12.90 2.99 -6.93
N PRO A 91 -12.61 3.91 -7.81
CA PRO A 91 -12.54 5.29 -7.42
C PRO A 91 -13.90 5.70 -6.92
N LYS A 92 -13.90 6.42 -5.82
CA LYS A 92 -15.12 6.92 -5.31
C LYS A 92 -15.62 7.88 -6.30
N PRO A 93 -16.86 7.86 -6.64
CA PRO A 93 -17.40 8.75 -7.61
C PRO A 93 -17.29 10.09 -7.02
N LYS A 94 -16.72 11.01 -7.70
CA LYS A 94 -16.66 12.27 -7.30
C LYS A 94 -17.98 12.72 -7.44
N LYS A 95 -18.51 13.34 -6.66
CA LYS A 95 -19.72 13.95 -6.73
C LYS A 95 -19.98 14.32 -8.07
N LYS A 96 -20.46 13.59 -8.84
CA LYS A 96 -20.79 13.91 -10.05
C LYS A 96 -21.90 14.67 -10.02
N PRO A 97 -22.00 15.58 -10.67
CA PRO A 97 -23.10 16.38 -10.81
C PRO A 97 -23.99 15.47 -11.50
N ALA A 98 -24.82 15.31 -11.12
CA ALA A 98 -25.67 14.49 -11.67
C ALA A 98 -26.03 14.68 -13.03
N PHE A 99 -25.92 14.75 -13.33
CA PHE A 99 -26.32 14.71 -14.12
C PHE A 99 -26.63 14.32 -14.88
N THR A 100 -26.57 14.42 -15.05
CA THR A 100 -26.77 14.12 -15.49
C THR A 100 -27.28 13.89 -16.08
N GLU A 101 -27.55 14.02 -16.27
CA GLU A 101 -28.18 13.69 -16.54
C GLU A 101 -28.50 13.43 -16.69
#